data_a39ea52eb01d404bc5ae301446eb9d9f
#
_entry.id   a39ea52eb01d404bc5ae301446eb9d9f
#
_cell.length_a   1.000
_cell.length_b   1.000
_cell.length_c   1.000
_cell.angle_alpha   90.00
_cell.angle_beta   90.00
_cell.angle_gamma   90.00
#
_symmetry.space_group_name_H-M   'P 1'
#
loop_
_entity.id
_entity.type
_entity.pdbx_description
1 polymer ?
#
loop_
_entity_poly.entity_id
_entity_poly.type
_entity_poly.pdbx_seq_one_letter_code
_entity_poly.pdbx_strand_id
1 'polypeptide(L)'
;KSANKRSGRRVGVGAARLIGSAALVMSAMPAGAFEVDTGNPDVKVRWDNTLKYNAGWRAEGRDDKLGDAWIGQATNHGWDTGDMVTNRFDLLTEFDFIYKESHGFRVSAVAWNDFAYSDRVRGNPKLSGMGETAYPGNKFTKHVERWYKGSGELLDAFVFTKLNVGSVPVNLRIGRHNVYWGESLFTFANSIAYGQGPLDLRKATSTPGIEAKELFLPQNQISMGAKLTDNISLAANYYAEWDPHRLPEGGTYLGGADLSFLGGTNYLGYPVVGDLSSGPNRKPGNTGSWGVMTKIKSDLVGGDVGFYYRRFDDRYPTMVGGPSYMYNAYAEDVKLYGVSLSRLVGSVSVGAEISRREGTALASNGTGLAKGNTWHA
;
A
#
# COMPACT_ATOMS: atom_id res chain seq x y z
N LYS A 1 -51.32 -40.64 -30.74
CA LYS A 1 -49.90 -41.04 -31.00
C LYS A 1 -49.07 -39.80 -31.05
N SER A 2 -48.51 -39.40 -29.92
CA SER A 2 -47.70 -38.19 -29.76
C SER A 2 -46.23 -38.61 -29.74
N ALA A 3 -45.41 -38.04 -30.61
CA ALA A 3 -43.99 -38.24 -30.66
C ALA A 3 -43.27 -37.16 -29.86
N ASN A 4 -42.59 -37.56 -28.84
CA ASN A 4 -41.82 -36.74 -27.91
C ASN A 4 -40.48 -36.39 -28.55
N LYS A 5 -40.25 -35.11 -28.90
CA LYS A 5 -38.98 -34.57 -29.39
C LYS A 5 -38.14 -34.10 -28.17
N ARG A 6 -37.15 -34.87 -27.79
CA ARG A 6 -36.08 -34.45 -26.84
C ARG A 6 -35.19 -33.41 -27.51
N SER A 7 -35.24 -32.18 -27.04
CA SER A 7 -34.33 -31.12 -27.41
C SER A 7 -33.02 -31.29 -26.60
N GLY A 8 -31.94 -31.66 -27.26
CA GLY A 8 -30.59 -31.71 -26.68
C GLY A 8 -30.07 -30.29 -26.43
N ARG A 9 -29.90 -29.96 -25.18
CA ARG A 9 -29.26 -28.73 -24.71
C ARG A 9 -27.76 -28.86 -24.95
N ARG A 10 -27.26 -28.20 -26.01
CA ARG A 10 -25.80 -28.04 -26.20
C ARG A 10 -25.29 -27.08 -25.13
N VAL A 11 -24.43 -27.60 -24.28
CA VAL A 11 -23.63 -26.78 -23.34
C VAL A 11 -22.60 -26.03 -24.18
N GLY A 12 -22.85 -24.75 -24.44
CA GLY A 12 -21.89 -23.88 -25.05
C GLY A 12 -20.78 -23.56 -24.02
N VAL A 13 -19.57 -24.01 -24.31
CA VAL A 13 -18.36 -23.59 -23.60
C VAL A 13 -18.19 -22.09 -23.87
N GLY A 14 -18.55 -21.26 -22.90
CA GLY A 14 -18.29 -19.83 -22.92
C GLY A 14 -16.78 -19.59 -22.88
N ALA A 15 -16.24 -19.16 -24.01
CA ALA A 15 -14.88 -18.66 -24.09
C ALA A 15 -14.72 -17.53 -23.06
N ALA A 16 -13.81 -17.70 -22.11
CA ALA A 16 -13.37 -16.65 -21.21
C ALA A 16 -12.80 -15.52 -22.07
N ARG A 17 -13.57 -14.43 -22.23
CA ARG A 17 -13.09 -13.19 -22.81
C ARG A 17 -12.14 -12.57 -21.79
N LEU A 18 -10.85 -12.69 -22.06
CA LEU A 18 -9.80 -11.88 -21.43
C LEU A 18 -10.16 -10.42 -21.69
N ILE A 19 -10.48 -9.70 -20.63
CA ILE A 19 -10.74 -8.26 -20.63
C ILE A 19 -9.37 -7.59 -20.83
N GLY A 20 -9.08 -7.25 -22.07
CA GLY A 20 -7.95 -6.41 -22.42
C GLY A 20 -8.28 -4.97 -22.07
N SER A 21 -7.93 -4.50 -20.88
CA SER A 21 -7.79 -3.06 -20.66
C SER A 21 -6.63 -2.58 -21.55
N ALA A 22 -6.95 -1.93 -22.67
CA ALA A 22 -5.95 -1.26 -23.49
C ALA A 22 -5.42 -0.03 -22.71
N ALA A 23 -4.51 -0.26 -21.77
CA ALA A 23 -3.65 0.80 -21.26
C ALA A 23 -2.66 1.10 -22.39
N LEU A 24 -2.83 2.21 -23.09
CA LEU A 24 -1.80 2.75 -23.97
C LEU A 24 -0.64 3.22 -23.05
N VAL A 25 0.28 2.33 -22.76
CA VAL A 25 1.54 2.68 -22.11
C VAL A 25 2.35 3.45 -23.15
N MET A 26 2.26 4.78 -23.14
CA MET A 26 3.28 5.58 -23.83
C MET A 26 4.59 5.27 -23.12
N SER A 27 5.54 4.73 -23.89
CA SER A 27 6.87 4.38 -23.44
C SER A 27 7.44 5.49 -22.56
N ALA A 28 7.84 5.13 -21.34
CA ALA A 28 8.62 6.00 -20.48
C ALA A 28 9.78 6.54 -21.32
N MET A 29 9.94 7.85 -21.38
CA MET A 29 11.18 8.44 -21.85
C MET A 29 12.30 7.84 -20.99
N PRO A 30 13.46 7.50 -21.57
CA PRO A 30 14.53 6.91 -20.80
C PRO A 30 14.81 7.80 -19.59
N ALA A 31 14.71 7.23 -18.38
CA ALA A 31 15.15 7.88 -17.17
C ALA A 31 16.64 8.20 -17.36
N GLY A 32 16.96 9.46 -17.57
CA GLY A 32 18.32 9.89 -17.66
C GLY A 32 18.91 9.92 -16.26
N ALA A 33 19.57 8.84 -15.84
CA ALA A 33 20.44 8.89 -14.67
C ALA A 33 21.60 9.84 -14.98
N PHE A 34 21.67 10.97 -14.28
CA PHE A 34 22.76 11.92 -14.43
C PHE A 34 23.74 11.68 -13.29
N GLU A 35 24.87 11.04 -13.62
CA GLU A 35 26.03 10.96 -12.73
C GLU A 35 26.86 12.23 -12.92
N VAL A 36 26.98 13.01 -11.84
CA VAL A 36 27.78 14.24 -11.84
C VAL A 36 29.25 13.87 -11.73
N ASP A 37 30.04 14.18 -12.72
CA ASP A 37 31.50 14.11 -12.59
C ASP A 37 31.98 15.19 -11.59
N THR A 38 32.36 14.75 -10.41
CA THR A 38 32.84 15.64 -9.34
C THR A 38 34.34 15.91 -9.43
N GLY A 39 35.07 15.24 -10.33
CA GLY A 39 36.53 15.27 -10.38
C GLY A 39 37.19 14.61 -9.16
N ASN A 40 36.43 14.06 -8.21
CA ASN A 40 36.91 13.38 -7.03
C ASN A 40 36.45 11.92 -7.02
N PRO A 41 37.36 10.92 -7.15
CA PRO A 41 37.01 9.51 -7.20
C PRO A 41 36.33 8.99 -5.92
N ASP A 42 36.50 9.68 -4.79
CA ASP A 42 35.86 9.32 -3.53
C ASP A 42 34.39 9.81 -3.45
N VAL A 43 33.92 10.64 -4.38
CA VAL A 43 32.60 11.26 -4.34
C VAL A 43 31.80 10.84 -5.57
N LYS A 44 30.64 10.20 -5.32
CA LYS A 44 29.66 9.87 -6.37
C LYS A 44 28.37 10.66 -6.09
N VAL A 45 27.90 11.39 -7.11
CA VAL A 45 26.62 12.11 -7.05
C VAL A 45 25.74 11.62 -8.19
N ARG A 46 24.53 11.20 -7.88
CA ARG A 46 23.53 10.76 -8.85
C ARG A 46 22.26 11.54 -8.67
N TRP A 47 21.66 11.96 -9.76
CA TRP A 47 20.37 12.62 -9.76
C TRP A 47 19.50 12.04 -10.87
N ASP A 48 18.52 11.27 -10.49
CA ASP A 48 17.59 10.60 -11.37
C ASP A 48 16.24 11.27 -11.36
N ASN A 49 15.64 11.45 -12.53
CA ASN A 49 14.30 12.00 -12.69
C ASN A 49 13.48 11.08 -13.60
N THR A 50 12.30 10.67 -13.12
CA THR A 50 11.36 9.86 -13.89
C THR A 50 10.06 10.62 -14.05
N LEU A 51 9.71 10.93 -15.30
CA LEU A 51 8.42 11.51 -15.66
C LEU A 51 7.51 10.41 -16.21
N LYS A 52 6.31 10.26 -15.65
CA LYS A 52 5.29 9.32 -16.12
C LYS A 52 4.01 10.06 -16.49
N TYR A 53 3.35 9.58 -17.54
CA TYR A 53 2.00 10.02 -17.90
C TYR A 53 1.08 8.82 -18.01
N ASN A 54 -0.07 8.91 -17.35
CA ASN A 54 -1.11 7.88 -17.38
C ASN A 54 -2.42 8.49 -17.87
N ALA A 55 -3.02 7.85 -18.89
CA ALA A 55 -4.37 8.15 -19.37
C ALA A 55 -5.19 6.87 -19.38
N GLY A 56 -6.38 6.92 -18.82
CA GLY A 56 -7.27 5.76 -18.74
C GLY A 56 -8.75 6.16 -18.84
N TRP A 57 -9.53 5.30 -19.45
CA TRP A 57 -10.96 5.47 -19.64
C TRP A 57 -11.72 4.26 -19.13
N ARG A 58 -12.91 4.49 -18.59
CA ARG A 58 -13.80 3.41 -18.20
C ARG A 58 -14.36 2.72 -19.44
N ALA A 59 -14.02 1.45 -19.65
CA ALA A 59 -14.43 0.70 -20.82
C ALA A 59 -15.84 0.08 -20.70
N GLU A 60 -16.23 -0.33 -19.48
CA GLU A 60 -17.48 -1.03 -19.23
C GLU A 60 -18.43 -0.25 -18.32
N GLY A 61 -19.73 -0.45 -18.50
CA GLY A 61 -20.75 0.10 -17.63
C GLY A 61 -20.73 -0.47 -16.21
N ARG A 62 -21.50 0.13 -15.34
CA ARG A 62 -21.77 -0.40 -14.00
C ARG A 62 -22.60 -1.68 -14.10
N ASP A 63 -22.32 -2.64 -13.23
CA ASP A 63 -23.27 -3.73 -12.98
C ASP A 63 -24.44 -3.16 -12.15
N ASP A 64 -25.68 -3.40 -12.61
CA ASP A 64 -26.87 -2.89 -11.94
C ASP A 64 -27.00 -3.39 -10.49
N LYS A 65 -26.48 -4.59 -10.21
CA LYS A 65 -26.46 -5.15 -8.85
C LYS A 65 -25.57 -4.36 -7.88
N LEU A 66 -24.49 -3.76 -8.40
CA LEU A 66 -23.61 -2.90 -7.60
C LEU A 66 -24.20 -1.49 -7.44
N GLY A 67 -24.98 -1.03 -8.42
CA GLY A 67 -25.62 0.28 -8.41
C GLY A 67 -26.82 0.42 -7.47
N ASP A 68 -27.42 -0.70 -7.04
CA ASP A 68 -28.63 -0.72 -6.20
C ASP A 68 -28.33 -0.96 -4.72
N ALA A 69 -27.08 -1.23 -4.35
CA ALA A 69 -26.74 -1.41 -2.95
C ALA A 69 -26.92 -0.10 -2.15
N TRP A 70 -27.39 -0.24 -0.93
CA TRP A 70 -27.86 0.84 -0.04
C TRP A 70 -26.77 1.77 0.48
N ILE A 71 -25.52 1.34 0.47
CA ILE A 71 -24.42 1.96 1.21
C ILE A 71 -23.23 2.12 0.28
N GLY A 72 -22.58 3.29 0.33
CA GLY A 72 -21.27 3.47 -0.26
C GLY A 72 -21.25 3.56 -1.77
N GLN A 73 -22.06 4.40 -2.33
CA GLN A 73 -22.41 4.38 -3.76
C GLN A 73 -21.75 5.44 -4.61
N ALA A 74 -21.14 6.46 -4.00
CA ALA A 74 -20.50 7.53 -4.76
C ALA A 74 -19.39 6.99 -5.67
N THR A 75 -18.61 6.02 -5.21
CA THR A 75 -17.58 5.36 -6.02
C THR A 75 -18.17 4.72 -7.29
N ASN A 76 -19.29 4.05 -7.17
CA ASN A 76 -19.92 3.35 -8.29
C ASN A 76 -20.59 4.31 -9.30
N HIS A 77 -20.98 5.50 -8.87
CA HIS A 77 -21.65 6.50 -9.69
C HIS A 77 -20.73 7.61 -10.20
N GLY A 78 -19.48 7.64 -9.78
CA GLY A 78 -18.52 8.68 -10.12
C GLY A 78 -18.15 8.77 -11.59
N TRP A 79 -18.16 7.65 -12.30
CA TRP A 79 -17.71 7.55 -13.70
C TRP A 79 -18.65 6.68 -14.52
N ASP A 80 -18.99 7.15 -15.72
CA ASP A 80 -19.76 6.41 -16.71
C ASP A 80 -18.83 5.77 -17.76
N THR A 81 -19.37 4.90 -18.60
CA THR A 81 -18.62 4.32 -19.73
C THR A 81 -18.12 5.43 -20.64
N GLY A 82 -16.84 5.40 -20.96
CA GLY A 82 -16.15 6.42 -21.77
C GLY A 82 -15.61 7.60 -20.97
N ASP A 83 -15.95 7.76 -19.69
CA ASP A 83 -15.34 8.79 -18.84
C ASP A 83 -13.85 8.52 -18.63
N MET A 84 -13.06 9.57 -18.63
CA MET A 84 -11.63 9.51 -18.28
C MET A 84 -11.50 9.34 -16.77
N VAL A 85 -10.85 8.27 -16.34
CA VAL A 85 -10.69 7.89 -14.93
C VAL A 85 -9.31 8.26 -14.37
N THR A 86 -8.33 8.46 -15.25
CA THR A 86 -7.03 9.03 -14.93
C THR A 86 -6.49 9.82 -16.12
N ASN A 87 -5.91 10.98 -15.85
CA ASN A 87 -5.20 11.85 -16.78
C ASN A 87 -4.07 12.51 -16.01
N ARG A 88 -3.04 11.73 -15.70
CA ARG A 88 -2.13 11.99 -14.61
C ARG A 88 -0.67 12.07 -15.06
N PHE A 89 0.00 13.14 -14.65
CA PHE A 89 1.45 13.27 -14.67
C PHE A 89 2.02 12.99 -13.28
N ASP A 90 3.08 12.21 -13.23
CA ASP A 90 3.89 11.99 -12.03
C ASP A 90 5.35 12.30 -12.34
N LEU A 91 6.01 13.04 -11.45
CA LEU A 91 7.45 13.30 -11.47
C LEU A 91 8.05 12.69 -10.21
N LEU A 92 8.93 11.72 -10.36
CA LEU A 92 9.76 11.19 -9.29
C LEU A 92 11.18 11.72 -9.46
N THR A 93 11.75 12.28 -8.41
CA THR A 93 13.14 12.76 -8.37
C THR A 93 13.88 12.06 -7.23
N GLU A 94 15.09 11.57 -7.50
CA GLU A 94 15.93 10.82 -6.57
C GLU A 94 17.35 11.37 -6.63
N PHE A 95 17.88 11.79 -5.48
CA PHE A 95 19.22 12.34 -5.34
C PHE A 95 20.03 11.50 -4.36
N ASP A 96 21.19 11.00 -4.79
CA ASP A 96 22.15 10.25 -4.00
C ASP A 96 23.49 11.00 -3.92
N PHE A 97 24.02 11.14 -2.71
CA PHE A 97 25.39 11.53 -2.46
C PHE A 97 26.11 10.41 -1.72
N ILE A 98 27.22 9.94 -2.26
CA ILE A 98 28.01 8.83 -1.69
C ILE A 98 29.47 9.24 -1.58
N TYR A 99 30.03 9.09 -0.37
CA TYR A 99 31.43 9.36 -0.07
C TYR A 99 32.15 8.07 0.32
N LYS A 100 33.27 7.78 -0.35
CA LYS A 100 34.12 6.58 -0.14
C LYS A 100 33.32 5.27 -0.12
N GLU A 101 32.25 5.17 -0.91
CA GLU A 101 31.35 4.00 -1.01
C GLU A 101 30.76 3.52 0.34
N SER A 102 30.98 4.29 1.40
CA SER A 102 30.65 3.88 2.76
C SER A 102 29.70 4.84 3.47
N HIS A 103 29.71 6.11 3.12
CA HIS A 103 28.92 7.14 3.76
C HIS A 103 28.12 7.90 2.73
N GLY A 104 26.97 8.40 3.10
CA GLY A 104 26.18 9.21 2.17
C GLY A 104 24.79 9.50 2.67
N PHE A 105 24.00 10.10 1.77
CA PHE A 105 22.59 10.33 2.01
C PHE A 105 21.82 10.15 0.69
N ARG A 106 20.52 9.84 0.84
CA ARG A 106 19.53 9.83 -0.23
C ARG A 106 18.37 10.74 0.13
N VAL A 107 17.91 11.49 -0.85
CA VAL A 107 16.64 12.23 -0.79
C VAL A 107 15.86 11.92 -2.06
N SER A 108 14.59 11.51 -1.91
CA SER A 108 13.68 11.34 -3.05
C SER A 108 12.33 11.94 -2.77
N ALA A 109 11.66 12.42 -3.82
CA ALA A 109 10.35 13.04 -3.74
C ALA A 109 9.54 12.70 -4.98
N VAL A 110 8.22 12.65 -4.83
CA VAL A 110 7.28 12.51 -5.94
C VAL A 110 6.29 13.66 -5.94
N ALA A 111 5.94 14.16 -7.13
CA ALA A 111 4.86 15.11 -7.33
C ALA A 111 3.94 14.61 -8.43
N TRP A 112 2.65 14.93 -8.34
CA TRP A 112 1.66 14.50 -9.33
C TRP A 112 0.58 15.54 -9.54
N ASN A 113 -0.05 15.45 -10.71
CA ASN A 113 -1.29 16.15 -11.02
C ASN A 113 -2.16 15.30 -11.94
N ASP A 114 -3.43 15.06 -11.52
CA ASP A 114 -4.42 14.31 -12.29
C ASP A 114 -5.57 15.23 -12.69
N PHE A 115 -5.76 15.42 -13.99
CA PHE A 115 -6.78 16.28 -14.57
C PHE A 115 -8.15 15.58 -14.76
N ALA A 116 -8.25 14.27 -14.50
CA ALA A 116 -9.50 13.53 -14.59
C ALA A 116 -10.43 13.81 -13.40
N TYR A 117 -9.89 14.24 -12.27
CA TYR A 117 -10.67 14.53 -11.07
C TYR A 117 -11.20 15.97 -11.05
N SER A 118 -12.53 16.11 -11.01
CA SER A 118 -13.20 17.39 -10.73
C SER A 118 -13.26 17.67 -9.23
N ASP A 119 -13.77 18.83 -8.84
CA ASP A 119 -14.03 19.18 -7.43
C ASP A 119 -15.29 18.48 -6.89
N ARG A 120 -16.12 17.92 -7.76
CA ARG A 120 -17.41 17.36 -7.41
C ARG A 120 -17.38 15.84 -7.44
N VAL A 121 -18.03 15.27 -6.43
CA VAL A 121 -18.38 13.85 -6.36
C VAL A 121 -19.72 13.66 -7.03
N ARG A 122 -19.84 12.69 -7.94
CA ARG A 122 -21.13 12.26 -8.47
C ARG A 122 -21.71 11.21 -7.53
N GLY A 123 -22.94 11.40 -7.09
CA GLY A 123 -23.63 10.49 -6.20
C GLY A 123 -24.62 9.59 -6.89
N ASN A 124 -25.28 8.75 -6.12
CA ASN A 124 -26.35 7.91 -6.59
C ASN A 124 -27.63 8.75 -6.78
N PRO A 125 -28.14 8.92 -8.01
CA PRO A 125 -29.35 9.71 -8.26
C PRO A 125 -30.61 9.15 -7.58
N LYS A 126 -30.64 7.87 -7.21
CA LYS A 126 -31.73 7.26 -6.45
C LYS A 126 -31.79 7.75 -4.99
N LEU A 127 -30.73 8.35 -4.49
CA LEU A 127 -30.64 8.96 -3.16
C LEU A 127 -30.88 10.48 -3.18
N SER A 128 -31.36 11.00 -4.30
CA SER A 128 -31.76 12.39 -4.49
C SER A 128 -32.75 12.82 -3.41
N GLY A 129 -32.40 13.87 -2.63
CA GLY A 129 -33.19 14.33 -1.47
C GLY A 129 -32.72 13.81 -0.11
N MET A 130 -31.88 12.77 -0.05
CA MET A 130 -31.26 12.26 1.19
C MET A 130 -29.77 12.65 1.30
N GLY A 131 -29.26 13.44 0.34
CA GLY A 131 -27.85 13.64 0.09
C GLY A 131 -27.32 12.57 -0.86
N GLU A 132 -26.78 12.99 -1.99
CA GLU A 132 -26.37 12.06 -3.05
C GLU A 132 -25.04 11.37 -2.75
N THR A 133 -24.25 11.91 -1.84
CA THR A 133 -22.92 11.41 -1.48
C THR A 133 -22.62 11.62 0.01
N ALA A 134 -21.61 10.92 0.53
CA ALA A 134 -21.06 11.13 1.86
C ALA A 134 -20.25 12.46 2.00
N TYR A 135 -20.17 13.23 0.94
CA TYR A 135 -19.43 14.49 0.90
C TYR A 135 -20.35 15.70 0.98
N PRO A 136 -20.19 16.59 1.97
CA PRO A 136 -21.01 17.80 2.10
C PRO A 136 -20.99 18.64 0.82
N GLY A 137 -22.18 18.94 0.30
CA GLY A 137 -22.32 19.71 -0.95
C GLY A 137 -21.78 19.02 -2.20
N ASN A 138 -21.65 17.69 -2.16
CA ASN A 138 -21.10 16.88 -3.23
C ASN A 138 -19.71 17.34 -3.70
N LYS A 139 -18.86 17.78 -2.77
CA LYS A 139 -17.49 18.21 -3.03
C LYS A 139 -16.49 17.33 -2.30
N PHE A 140 -15.44 16.93 -2.99
CA PHE A 140 -14.32 16.24 -2.35
C PHE A 140 -13.75 17.06 -1.19
N THR A 141 -13.32 16.38 -0.13
CA THR A 141 -12.55 17.00 0.93
C THR A 141 -11.17 17.41 0.41
N LYS A 142 -10.54 18.40 1.05
CA LYS A 142 -9.15 18.79 0.72
C LYS A 142 -8.17 17.61 0.86
N HIS A 143 -8.49 16.65 1.75
CA HIS A 143 -7.71 15.43 1.89
C HIS A 143 -7.74 14.61 0.57
N VAL A 144 -8.93 14.35 0.03
CA VAL A 144 -9.09 13.60 -1.23
C VAL A 144 -8.49 14.39 -2.40
N GLU A 145 -8.78 15.68 -2.51
CA GLU A 145 -8.19 16.54 -3.55
C GLU A 145 -6.67 16.47 -3.57
N ARG A 146 -6.04 16.57 -2.42
CA ARG A 146 -4.58 16.47 -2.29
C ARG A 146 -4.03 15.20 -2.92
N TRP A 147 -4.69 14.06 -2.70
CA TRP A 147 -4.15 12.76 -3.11
C TRP A 147 -4.54 12.35 -4.53
N TYR A 148 -5.69 12.81 -5.00
CA TYR A 148 -6.21 12.41 -6.31
C TYR A 148 -6.04 13.49 -7.38
N LYS A 149 -6.10 14.77 -7.03
CA LYS A 149 -5.92 15.85 -8.01
C LYS A 149 -4.45 16.24 -8.16
N GLY A 150 -3.82 16.71 -7.12
CA GLY A 150 -2.44 17.14 -7.26
C GLY A 150 -1.76 17.47 -5.94
N SER A 151 -0.54 17.02 -5.78
CA SER A 151 0.31 17.29 -4.62
C SER A 151 1.74 16.80 -4.85
N GLY A 152 2.52 16.80 -3.79
CA GLY A 152 3.83 16.16 -3.72
C GLY A 152 4.09 15.63 -2.33
N GLU A 153 5.01 14.67 -2.24
CA GLU A 153 5.46 14.11 -0.98
C GLU A 153 6.94 13.71 -1.03
N LEU A 154 7.58 13.84 0.14
CA LEU A 154 8.92 13.33 0.36
C LEU A 154 8.83 11.81 0.58
N LEU A 155 9.61 11.04 -0.18
CA LEU A 155 9.75 9.60 -0.01
C LEU A 155 10.96 9.31 0.88
N ASP A 156 12.11 8.99 0.31
CA ASP A 156 13.32 8.76 1.09
C ASP A 156 13.96 10.06 1.57
N ALA A 157 14.47 10.08 2.78
CA ALA A 157 15.33 11.12 3.31
C ALA A 157 16.16 10.55 4.46
N PHE A 158 17.30 9.95 4.17
CA PHE A 158 18.13 9.28 5.16
C PHE A 158 19.61 9.45 4.89
N VAL A 159 20.39 9.34 5.97
CA VAL A 159 21.85 9.18 5.92
C VAL A 159 22.19 7.72 6.14
N PHE A 160 23.30 7.27 5.56
CA PHE A 160 23.81 5.93 5.75
C PHE A 160 25.33 5.93 5.99
N THR A 161 25.77 4.94 6.73
CA THR A 161 27.21 4.73 6.96
C THR A 161 27.51 3.25 7.12
N LYS A 162 28.68 2.84 6.66
CA LYS A 162 29.29 1.54 6.92
C LYS A 162 30.41 1.73 7.94
N LEU A 163 30.34 1.00 9.03
CA LEU A 163 31.26 1.05 10.15
C LEU A 163 31.82 -0.34 10.41
N ASN A 164 33.00 -0.42 11.02
CA ASN A 164 33.50 -1.67 11.59
C ASN A 164 33.46 -1.56 13.12
N VAL A 165 32.71 -2.45 13.76
CA VAL A 165 32.68 -2.60 15.21
C VAL A 165 33.56 -3.80 15.58
N GLY A 166 34.81 -3.52 15.89
CA GLY A 166 35.85 -4.55 15.93
C GLY A 166 36.08 -5.11 14.51
N SER A 167 35.90 -6.41 14.35
CA SER A 167 35.98 -7.09 13.04
C SER A 167 34.64 -7.20 12.31
N VAL A 168 33.54 -6.75 12.92
CA VAL A 168 32.19 -6.90 12.36
C VAL A 168 31.82 -5.69 11.51
N PRO A 169 31.56 -5.84 10.20
CA PRO A 169 31.02 -4.78 9.37
C PRO A 169 29.55 -4.53 9.70
N VAL A 170 29.23 -3.27 10.00
CA VAL A 170 27.88 -2.80 10.36
C VAL A 170 27.44 -1.72 9.37
N ASN A 171 26.27 -1.89 8.79
CA ASN A 171 25.60 -0.88 7.99
C ASN A 171 24.53 -0.21 8.84
N LEU A 172 24.53 1.12 8.91
CA LEU A 172 23.57 1.91 9.66
C LEU A 172 22.85 2.87 8.72
N ARG A 173 21.51 2.99 8.87
CA ARG A 173 20.71 4.02 8.21
C ARG A 173 19.87 4.75 9.24
N ILE A 174 19.76 6.08 9.11
CA ILE A 174 18.99 6.94 10.01
C ILE A 174 18.19 7.92 9.16
N GLY A 175 16.90 8.01 9.37
CA GLY A 175 15.97 8.89 8.68
C GLY A 175 14.84 8.13 8.01
N ARG A 176 14.24 8.75 7.00
CA ARG A 176 13.06 8.24 6.31
C ARG A 176 13.47 7.24 5.22
N HIS A 177 13.26 5.95 5.46
CA HIS A 177 13.59 4.88 4.52
C HIS A 177 12.73 3.64 4.74
N ASN A 178 12.79 2.70 3.81
CA ASN A 178 12.09 1.42 3.88
C ASN A 178 13.01 0.30 4.34
N VAL A 179 12.46 -0.62 5.15
CA VAL A 179 13.06 -1.91 5.50
C VAL A 179 12.00 -2.98 5.34
N TYR A 180 12.31 -4.04 4.58
CA TYR A 180 11.43 -5.19 4.41
C TYR A 180 12.20 -6.47 4.67
N TRP A 181 11.62 -7.32 5.52
CA TRP A 181 12.14 -8.64 5.87
C TRP A 181 11.13 -9.71 5.45
N GLY A 182 11.60 -10.91 5.14
CA GLY A 182 10.79 -12.03 4.69
C GLY A 182 11.09 -12.41 3.26
N GLU A 183 10.45 -13.46 2.78
CA GLU A 183 10.66 -14.04 1.45
C GLU A 183 9.40 -14.00 0.58
N SER A 184 8.26 -13.57 1.13
CA SER A 184 6.99 -13.50 0.39
C SER A 184 7.00 -12.36 -0.63
N LEU A 185 6.69 -12.69 -1.88
CA LEU A 185 6.64 -11.74 -2.99
C LEU A 185 5.23 -11.19 -3.27
N PHE A 186 4.17 -12.00 -3.06
CA PHE A 186 2.83 -11.68 -3.54
C PHE A 186 1.77 -11.54 -2.43
N THR A 187 1.99 -12.14 -1.27
CA THR A 187 0.99 -12.18 -0.20
C THR A 187 1.37 -11.31 0.99
N PHE A 188 1.53 -10.00 0.74
CA PHE A 188 1.96 -9.05 1.77
C PHE A 188 1.17 -9.16 3.08
N ALA A 189 -0.15 -9.34 3.01
CA ALA A 189 -1.01 -9.46 4.20
C ALA A 189 -0.65 -10.66 5.09
N ASN A 190 -0.11 -11.73 4.51
CA ASN A 190 0.26 -12.96 5.24
C ASN A 190 1.77 -13.03 5.55
N SER A 191 2.55 -12.07 5.07
CA SER A 191 4.01 -12.11 5.13
C SER A 191 4.59 -11.66 6.48
N ILE A 192 5.86 -12.02 6.70
CA ILE A 192 6.71 -11.47 7.76
C ILE A 192 6.88 -9.95 7.59
N ALA A 193 6.83 -9.45 6.34
CA ALA A 193 6.90 -8.02 6.03
C ALA A 193 5.65 -7.23 6.44
N TYR A 194 4.54 -7.88 6.79
CA TYR A 194 3.32 -7.19 7.23
C TYR A 194 3.60 -6.17 8.32
N GLY A 195 3.09 -4.95 8.17
CA GLY A 195 3.27 -3.88 9.15
C GLY A 195 4.67 -3.26 9.22
N GLN A 196 5.61 -3.62 8.33
CA GLN A 196 6.94 -2.98 8.29
C GLN A 196 6.95 -1.57 7.71
N GLY A 197 5.96 -1.23 6.91
CA GLY A 197 5.77 0.13 6.39
C GLY A 197 4.34 0.32 5.93
N PRO A 198 3.86 1.55 5.84
CA PRO A 198 2.57 1.83 5.23
C PRO A 198 2.64 1.65 3.72
N LEU A 199 1.51 1.27 3.13
CA LEU A 199 1.33 1.13 1.68
C LEU A 199 0.37 2.20 1.19
N ASP A 200 0.61 2.77 0.02
CA ASP A 200 -0.37 3.58 -0.69
C ASP A 200 -1.21 2.70 -1.63
N LEU A 201 -2.24 2.08 -1.07
CA LEU A 201 -3.15 1.22 -1.81
C LEU A 201 -4.06 2.01 -2.77
N ARG A 202 -4.16 3.34 -2.61
CA ARG A 202 -4.83 4.21 -3.58
C ARG A 202 -4.08 4.18 -4.91
N LYS A 203 -2.77 4.40 -4.86
CA LYS A 203 -1.90 4.32 -6.06
C LYS A 203 -1.92 2.93 -6.66
N ALA A 204 -1.88 1.88 -5.82
CA ALA A 204 -1.91 0.50 -6.29
C ALA A 204 -3.17 0.16 -7.11
N THR A 205 -4.31 0.75 -6.76
CA THR A 205 -5.59 0.47 -7.45
C THR A 205 -5.86 1.39 -8.63
N SER A 206 -5.45 2.65 -8.56
CA SER A 206 -5.88 3.68 -9.53
C SER A 206 -4.77 4.21 -10.45
N THR A 207 -3.49 3.85 -10.22
CA THR A 207 -2.37 4.35 -11.01
C THR A 207 -1.69 3.22 -11.77
N PRO A 208 -1.96 3.03 -13.07
CA PRO A 208 -1.28 2.03 -13.87
C PRO A 208 0.24 2.28 -13.91
N GLY A 209 1.03 1.20 -13.86
CA GLY A 209 2.49 1.28 -13.93
C GLY A 209 3.17 1.89 -12.70
N ILE A 210 2.49 1.90 -11.53
CA ILE A 210 3.10 2.33 -10.26
C ILE A 210 4.30 1.45 -9.91
N GLU A 211 5.39 2.08 -9.50
CA GLU A 211 6.57 1.35 -9.06
C GLU A 211 6.49 1.03 -7.55
N ALA A 212 7.10 -0.09 -7.15
CA ALA A 212 7.11 -0.51 -5.76
C ALA A 212 7.65 0.57 -4.80
N LYS A 213 8.68 1.32 -5.23
CA LYS A 213 9.25 2.43 -4.44
C LYS A 213 8.28 3.60 -4.19
N GLU A 214 7.22 3.74 -5.00
CA GLU A 214 6.18 4.75 -4.81
C GLU A 214 4.98 4.21 -4.01
N LEU A 215 4.84 2.88 -3.99
CA LEU A 215 3.79 2.18 -3.25
C LEU A 215 4.14 2.02 -1.78
N PHE A 216 5.39 1.63 -1.51
CA PHE A 216 5.91 1.45 -0.15
C PHE A 216 6.36 2.79 0.42
N LEU A 217 5.62 3.31 1.39
CA LEU A 217 5.90 4.61 1.98
C LEU A 217 7.00 4.52 3.03
N PRO A 218 8.12 5.24 2.86
CA PRO A 218 9.18 5.23 3.85
C PRO A 218 8.74 5.84 5.17
N GLN A 219 9.35 5.39 6.27
CA GLN A 219 9.10 5.89 7.62
C GLN A 219 10.40 6.34 8.27
N ASN A 220 10.33 7.35 9.15
CA ASN A 220 11.46 7.73 9.97
C ASN A 220 11.83 6.59 10.92
N GLN A 221 13.04 6.07 10.77
CA GLN A 221 13.53 4.96 11.55
C GLN A 221 15.07 4.92 11.62
N ILE A 222 15.57 4.17 12.56
CA ILE A 222 16.97 3.73 12.61
C ILE A 222 16.97 2.26 12.21
N SER A 223 17.80 1.88 11.26
CA SER A 223 18.00 0.47 10.92
C SER A 223 19.47 0.12 10.84
N MET A 224 19.80 -1.09 11.26
CA MET A 224 21.15 -1.62 11.21
C MET A 224 21.17 -3.03 10.65
N GLY A 225 22.27 -3.37 9.99
CA GLY A 225 22.58 -4.72 9.56
C GLY A 225 24.06 -5.03 9.84
N ALA A 226 24.34 -6.21 10.38
CA ALA A 226 25.68 -6.65 10.73
C ALA A 226 25.93 -8.07 10.19
N LYS A 227 27.10 -8.30 9.61
CA LYS A 227 27.57 -9.64 9.22
C LYS A 227 28.50 -10.15 10.34
N LEU A 228 27.98 -10.96 11.24
CA LEU A 228 28.73 -11.46 12.40
C LEU A 228 29.78 -12.49 12.01
N THR A 229 29.42 -13.39 11.09
CA THR A 229 30.30 -14.40 10.48
C THR A 229 29.93 -14.54 9.01
N ASP A 230 30.63 -15.41 8.26
CA ASP A 230 30.24 -15.70 6.87
C ASP A 230 28.87 -16.31 6.74
N ASN A 231 28.37 -16.95 7.79
CA ASN A 231 27.11 -17.68 7.81
C ASN A 231 26.02 -16.99 8.64
N ILE A 232 26.33 -15.97 9.45
CA ILE A 232 25.35 -15.36 10.36
C ILE A 232 25.28 -13.86 10.13
N SER A 233 24.10 -13.37 9.83
CA SER A 233 23.78 -11.95 9.70
C SER A 233 22.68 -11.57 10.69
N LEU A 234 22.80 -10.38 11.27
CA LEU A 234 21.79 -9.76 12.13
C LEU A 234 21.27 -8.49 11.48
N ALA A 235 20.00 -8.17 11.73
CA ALA A 235 19.47 -6.83 11.47
C ALA A 235 18.50 -6.43 12.57
N ALA A 236 18.39 -5.12 12.77
CA ALA A 236 17.44 -4.51 13.70
C ALA A 236 16.92 -3.20 13.13
N ASN A 237 15.71 -2.83 13.54
CA ASN A 237 15.17 -1.50 13.26
C ASN A 237 14.30 -1.00 14.41
N TYR A 238 14.20 0.33 14.52
CA TYR A 238 13.32 1.04 15.45
C TYR A 238 12.66 2.22 14.74
N TYR A 239 11.33 2.29 14.80
CA TYR A 239 10.55 3.35 14.15
C TYR A 239 10.36 4.55 15.09
N ALA A 240 10.59 5.72 14.55
CA ALA A 240 10.32 7.03 15.17
C ALA A 240 9.07 7.72 14.58
N GLU A 241 8.38 7.04 13.66
CA GLU A 241 7.17 7.52 12.98
C GLU A 241 6.21 6.35 12.77
N TRP A 242 4.90 6.65 12.85
CA TRP A 242 3.84 5.72 12.50
C TRP A 242 2.82 6.39 11.60
N ASP A 243 2.55 5.79 10.46
CA ASP A 243 1.46 6.15 9.54
C ASP A 243 0.63 4.91 9.19
N PRO A 244 -0.68 5.05 8.96
CA PRO A 244 -1.53 3.97 8.48
C PRO A 244 -1.27 3.66 7.00
N HIS A 245 -1.74 2.49 6.54
CA HIS A 245 -1.95 2.26 5.12
C HIS A 245 -2.92 3.31 4.58
N ARG A 246 -2.67 3.77 3.37
CA ARG A 246 -3.57 4.68 2.65
C ARG A 246 -4.51 3.85 1.79
N LEU A 247 -5.77 3.77 2.19
CA LEU A 247 -6.80 3.04 1.45
C LEU A 247 -7.52 3.97 0.47
N PRO A 248 -8.05 3.45 -0.65
CA PRO A 248 -8.88 4.24 -1.54
C PRO A 248 -10.10 4.78 -0.81
N GLU A 249 -10.30 6.09 -0.88
CA GLU A 249 -11.43 6.77 -0.27
C GLU A 249 -12.70 6.57 -1.09
N GLY A 250 -13.85 6.55 -0.41
CA GLY A 250 -15.16 6.49 -1.05
C GLY A 250 -15.37 7.66 -2.02
N GLY A 251 -16.12 7.42 -3.11
CA GLY A 251 -16.36 8.41 -4.15
C GLY A 251 -15.24 8.58 -5.16
N THR A 252 -14.09 7.93 -4.98
CA THR A 252 -12.96 7.93 -5.93
C THR A 252 -13.05 6.71 -6.87
N TYR A 253 -12.35 6.76 -8.00
CA TYR A 253 -12.34 5.62 -8.94
C TYR A 253 -11.71 4.38 -8.29
N LEU A 254 -12.42 3.24 -8.35
CA LEU A 254 -12.08 2.00 -7.65
C LEU A 254 -11.92 2.17 -6.12
N GLY A 255 -12.46 3.25 -5.58
CA GLY A 255 -12.52 3.46 -4.13
C GLY A 255 -13.42 2.44 -3.44
N GLY A 256 -13.30 2.38 -2.12
CA GLY A 256 -14.17 1.59 -1.28
C GLY A 256 -15.58 2.18 -1.14
N ALA A 257 -16.37 1.64 -0.21
CA ALA A 257 -17.65 2.23 0.19
C ALA A 257 -17.45 3.67 0.68
N ASP A 258 -18.51 4.49 0.63
CA ASP A 258 -18.46 5.89 1.11
C ASP A 258 -17.99 6.02 2.56
N LEU A 259 -18.17 4.96 3.34
CA LEU A 259 -17.66 4.81 4.71
C LEU A 259 -16.14 4.60 4.79
N SER A 260 -15.48 4.39 3.65
CA SER A 260 -14.09 3.93 3.64
C SER A 260 -13.13 5.05 3.97
N PHE A 261 -12.29 4.78 4.95
CA PHE A 261 -11.07 5.47 5.34
C PHE A 261 -11.28 6.95 5.71
N LEU A 262 -10.84 7.91 4.90
CA LEU A 262 -10.83 9.34 5.22
C LEU A 262 -11.58 10.19 4.18
N GLY A 263 -12.43 9.57 3.37
CA GLY A 263 -13.13 10.22 2.28
C GLY A 263 -14.24 11.15 2.74
N GLY A 264 -15.47 10.65 2.74
CA GLY A 264 -16.65 11.40 3.14
C GLY A 264 -16.75 11.60 4.65
N THR A 265 -17.49 12.62 5.06
CA THR A 265 -17.71 12.96 6.48
C THR A 265 -19.08 12.54 7.01
N ASN A 266 -20.04 12.27 6.11
CA ASN A 266 -21.39 11.87 6.45
C ASN A 266 -21.71 10.52 5.79
N TYR A 267 -22.31 9.63 6.55
CA TYR A 267 -22.71 8.31 6.10
C TYR A 267 -24.22 8.31 5.87
N LEU A 268 -24.61 8.64 4.64
CA LEU A 268 -26.00 8.72 4.24
C LEU A 268 -26.58 7.35 3.90
N GLY A 269 -27.84 7.13 4.23
CA GLY A 269 -28.59 5.95 3.80
C GLY A 269 -28.60 4.79 4.78
N TYR A 270 -28.33 5.00 6.06
CA TYR A 270 -28.68 4.06 7.12
C TYR A 270 -30.07 4.37 7.65
N PRO A 271 -31.15 3.75 7.14
CA PRO A 271 -32.52 4.06 7.60
C PRO A 271 -32.79 3.61 9.03
N VAL A 272 -31.93 2.76 9.60
CA VAL A 272 -32.11 2.20 10.95
C VAL A 272 -31.39 3.02 12.02
N VAL A 273 -30.38 3.83 11.67
CA VAL A 273 -29.52 4.55 12.64
C VAL A 273 -29.39 6.05 12.37
N GLY A 274 -30.03 6.60 11.34
CA GLY A 274 -29.88 8.01 10.95
C GLY A 274 -28.51 8.29 10.31
N ASP A 275 -28.20 9.57 10.15
CA ASP A 275 -26.90 10.00 9.59
C ASP A 275 -25.78 9.72 10.59
N LEU A 276 -24.86 8.85 10.22
CA LEU A 276 -23.63 8.63 10.97
C LEU A 276 -22.56 9.62 10.49
N SER A 277 -21.87 10.24 11.41
CA SER A 277 -20.71 11.09 11.10
C SER A 277 -19.38 10.32 11.24
N SER A 278 -18.34 10.80 10.58
CA SER A 278 -16.99 10.32 10.81
C SER A 278 -16.47 10.88 12.13
N GLY A 279 -16.13 10.00 13.06
CA GLY A 279 -15.50 10.36 14.33
C GLY A 279 -13.97 10.49 14.22
N PRO A 280 -13.31 10.98 15.26
CA PRO A 280 -11.86 11.07 15.29
C PRO A 280 -11.22 9.68 15.27
N ASN A 281 -10.29 9.47 14.35
CA ASN A 281 -9.54 8.22 14.27
C ASN A 281 -8.67 8.01 15.52
N ARG A 282 -8.67 6.80 16.05
CA ARG A 282 -7.81 6.40 17.17
C ARG A 282 -6.52 5.82 16.64
N LYS A 283 -5.48 6.67 16.56
CA LYS A 283 -4.15 6.31 16.08
C LYS A 283 -3.26 5.89 17.24
N PRO A 284 -2.35 4.92 17.01
CA PRO A 284 -1.26 4.61 17.93
C PRO A 284 -0.30 5.79 18.12
N GLY A 285 0.62 5.65 19.07
CA GLY A 285 1.76 6.56 19.19
C GLY A 285 2.71 6.49 18.00
N ASN A 286 3.46 7.56 17.76
CA ASN A 286 4.39 7.60 16.62
C ASN A 286 5.62 6.69 16.79
N THR A 287 5.96 6.30 18.01
CA THR A 287 7.20 5.58 18.34
C THR A 287 6.91 4.27 19.03
N GLY A 288 7.89 3.37 19.08
CA GLY A 288 7.79 2.14 19.86
C GLY A 288 7.70 0.86 19.05
N SER A 289 7.46 0.94 17.76
CA SER A 289 7.57 -0.24 16.87
C SER A 289 9.03 -0.56 16.59
N TRP A 290 9.41 -1.84 16.66
CA TRP A 290 10.77 -2.29 16.42
C TRP A 290 10.82 -3.75 15.98
N GLY A 291 11.96 -4.19 15.49
CA GLY A 291 12.17 -5.56 15.09
C GLY A 291 13.63 -5.97 15.10
N VAL A 292 13.85 -7.28 15.18
CA VAL A 292 15.15 -7.92 15.02
C VAL A 292 15.01 -9.14 14.13
N MET A 293 16.04 -9.42 13.36
CA MET A 293 16.13 -10.64 12.59
C MET A 293 17.53 -11.23 12.62
N THR A 294 17.61 -12.54 12.48
CA THR A 294 18.85 -13.29 12.23
C THR A 294 18.66 -14.13 10.98
N LYS A 295 19.59 -14.07 10.04
CA LYS A 295 19.68 -15.01 8.92
C LYS A 295 20.91 -15.89 9.10
N ILE A 296 20.71 -17.19 8.94
CA ILE A 296 21.76 -18.24 9.08
C ILE A 296 21.84 -18.98 7.75
N LYS A 297 22.99 -18.91 7.10
CA LYS A 297 23.30 -19.75 5.96
C LYS A 297 23.59 -21.16 6.46
N SER A 298 22.85 -22.14 5.97
CA SER A 298 22.91 -23.52 6.44
C SER A 298 23.08 -24.49 5.27
N ASP A 299 24.15 -25.26 5.30
CA ASP A 299 24.41 -26.31 4.32
C ASP A 299 23.39 -27.46 4.43
N LEU A 300 22.81 -27.66 5.63
CA LEU A 300 21.80 -28.70 5.86
C LEU A 300 20.56 -28.48 4.99
N VAL A 301 20.12 -27.23 4.81
CA VAL A 301 18.96 -26.87 3.98
C VAL A 301 19.38 -26.37 2.60
N GLY A 302 20.67 -26.17 2.36
CA GLY A 302 21.22 -25.65 1.12
C GLY A 302 20.76 -24.23 0.83
N GLY A 303 20.65 -23.36 1.85
CA GLY A 303 20.12 -22.01 1.73
C GLY A 303 20.17 -21.23 3.03
N ASP A 304 19.40 -20.15 3.10
CA ASP A 304 19.32 -19.25 4.26
C ASP A 304 18.07 -19.53 5.08
N VAL A 305 18.20 -19.64 6.38
CA VAL A 305 17.09 -19.71 7.35
C VAL A 305 17.02 -18.38 8.09
N GLY A 306 15.87 -17.72 8.07
CA GLY A 306 15.62 -16.48 8.77
C GLY A 306 14.76 -16.69 10.00
N PHE A 307 15.09 -15.99 11.09
CA PHE A 307 14.30 -15.91 12.32
C PHE A 307 13.99 -14.45 12.60
N TYR A 308 12.73 -14.15 12.91
CA TYR A 308 12.24 -12.79 13.03
C TYR A 308 11.41 -12.62 14.29
N TYR A 309 11.63 -11.52 14.98
CA TYR A 309 10.75 -11.01 16.02
C TYR A 309 10.47 -9.53 15.79
N ARG A 310 9.19 -9.16 15.84
CA ARG A 310 8.78 -7.76 15.68
C ARG A 310 7.65 -7.43 16.64
N ARG A 311 7.68 -6.21 17.16
CA ARG A 311 6.61 -5.56 17.91
C ARG A 311 6.24 -4.29 17.19
N PHE A 312 4.97 -4.16 16.79
CA PHE A 312 4.53 -3.02 16.01
C PHE A 312 3.05 -2.72 16.24
N ASP A 313 2.66 -1.49 15.93
CA ASP A 313 1.27 -1.10 15.83
C ASP A 313 0.78 -1.31 14.40
N ASP A 314 -0.39 -1.96 14.28
CA ASP A 314 -0.96 -2.31 12.98
C ASP A 314 -1.25 -1.05 12.17
N ARG A 315 -1.06 -1.13 10.86
CA ARG A 315 -1.26 -0.02 9.93
C ARG A 315 -2.56 -0.12 9.14
N TYR A 316 -3.22 -1.28 9.20
CA TYR A 316 -4.51 -1.48 8.55
C TYR A 316 -5.64 -1.00 9.47
N PRO A 317 -6.48 -0.04 9.02
CA PRO A 317 -7.56 0.47 9.85
C PRO A 317 -8.67 -0.57 10.01
N THR A 318 -9.16 -0.73 11.22
CA THR A 318 -10.41 -1.44 11.50
C THR A 318 -11.48 -0.41 11.80
N MET A 319 -12.57 -0.43 11.04
CA MET A 319 -13.69 0.47 11.25
C MET A 319 -14.51 0.01 12.44
N VAL A 320 -14.73 0.91 13.39
CA VAL A 320 -15.44 0.66 14.64
C VAL A 320 -16.61 1.63 14.77
N GLY A 321 -17.79 1.12 15.15
CA GLY A 321 -18.98 1.91 15.42
C GLY A 321 -18.95 2.53 16.81
N GLY A 322 -19.34 3.82 16.90
CA GLY A 322 -19.72 4.50 18.11
C GLY A 322 -21.25 4.73 18.16
N PRO A 323 -21.78 5.40 19.19
CA PRO A 323 -23.22 5.63 19.32
C PRO A 323 -23.84 6.42 18.15
N SER A 324 -23.10 7.35 17.57
CA SER A 324 -23.55 8.21 16.47
C SER A 324 -22.45 8.52 15.43
N TYR A 325 -21.36 7.76 15.44
CA TYR A 325 -20.25 7.96 14.49
C TYR A 325 -19.49 6.65 14.24
N MET A 326 -18.74 6.63 13.14
CA MET A 326 -17.77 5.59 12.82
C MET A 326 -16.36 6.17 12.92
N TYR A 327 -15.38 5.35 13.30
CA TYR A 327 -13.98 5.77 13.34
C TYR A 327 -13.04 4.62 13.00
N ASN A 328 -11.86 4.95 12.54
CA ASN A 328 -10.81 3.97 12.32
C ASN A 328 -9.99 3.77 13.62
N ALA A 329 -9.79 2.51 13.98
CA ALA A 329 -8.93 2.07 15.07
C ALA A 329 -7.86 1.13 14.54
N TYR A 330 -6.75 1.03 15.25
CA TYR A 330 -5.60 0.20 14.88
C TYR A 330 -5.24 -0.70 16.05
N ALA A 331 -4.81 -1.93 15.77
CA ALA A 331 -4.34 -2.82 16.83
C ALA A 331 -2.94 -2.40 17.27
N GLU A 332 -2.80 -2.07 18.53
CA GLU A 332 -1.51 -1.72 19.14
C GLU A 332 -0.84 -2.95 19.75
N ASP A 333 0.49 -2.93 19.81
CA ASP A 333 1.32 -3.96 20.44
C ASP A 333 1.21 -5.35 19.79
N VAL A 334 1.07 -5.40 18.47
CA VAL A 334 1.09 -6.67 17.73
C VAL A 334 2.50 -7.26 17.78
N LYS A 335 2.61 -8.51 18.21
CA LYS A 335 3.86 -9.27 18.20
C LYS A 335 3.87 -10.25 17.05
N LEU A 336 4.95 -10.26 16.29
CA LEU A 336 5.14 -11.20 15.19
C LEU A 336 6.39 -12.03 15.44
N TYR A 337 6.21 -13.34 15.34
CA TYR A 337 7.28 -14.34 15.34
C TYR A 337 7.29 -14.98 13.96
N GLY A 338 8.42 -15.02 13.30
CA GLY A 338 8.51 -15.55 11.93
C GLY A 338 9.74 -16.43 11.73
N VAL A 339 9.59 -17.38 10.81
CA VAL A 339 10.70 -18.20 10.28
C VAL A 339 10.57 -18.21 8.77
N SER A 340 11.68 -18.03 8.07
CA SER A 340 11.74 -18.14 6.63
C SER A 340 12.83 -19.10 6.16
N LEU A 341 12.65 -19.62 4.95
CA LEU A 341 13.63 -20.40 4.22
C LEU A 341 13.76 -19.80 2.82
N SER A 342 14.99 -19.58 2.37
CA SER A 342 15.30 -19.15 1.02
C SER A 342 16.43 -20.01 0.46
N ARG A 343 16.21 -20.65 -0.69
CA ARG A 343 17.21 -21.51 -1.33
C ARG A 343 17.11 -21.51 -2.84
N LEU A 344 18.21 -21.83 -3.49
CA LEU A 344 18.27 -22.09 -4.91
C LEU A 344 18.08 -23.58 -5.18
N VAL A 345 17.12 -23.94 -6.04
CA VAL A 345 16.87 -25.33 -6.49
C VAL A 345 17.06 -25.36 -8.00
N GLY A 346 18.21 -25.83 -8.45
CA GLY A 346 18.63 -25.69 -9.85
C GLY A 346 18.76 -24.19 -10.21
N SER A 347 17.99 -23.73 -11.19
CA SER A 347 17.91 -22.31 -11.61
C SER A 347 16.75 -21.54 -10.98
N VAL A 348 15.99 -22.17 -10.07
CA VAL A 348 14.79 -21.56 -9.46
C VAL A 348 15.09 -21.12 -8.03
N SER A 349 14.85 -19.85 -7.70
CA SER A 349 14.86 -19.37 -6.31
C SER A 349 13.53 -19.71 -5.66
N VAL A 350 13.58 -20.40 -4.52
CA VAL A 350 12.42 -20.81 -3.73
C VAL A 350 12.47 -20.13 -2.38
N GLY A 351 11.41 -19.40 -2.01
CA GLY A 351 11.21 -18.80 -0.71
C GLY A 351 9.96 -19.38 -0.04
N ALA A 352 10.03 -19.60 1.26
CA ALA A 352 8.89 -19.99 2.10
C ALA A 352 9.00 -19.29 3.45
N GLU A 353 7.86 -18.97 4.03
CA GLU A 353 7.84 -18.38 5.37
C GLU A 353 6.58 -18.77 6.15
N ILE A 354 6.72 -18.80 7.45
CA ILE A 354 5.62 -18.99 8.40
C ILE A 354 5.73 -17.94 9.50
N SER A 355 4.60 -17.36 9.88
CA SER A 355 4.57 -16.40 10.98
C SER A 355 3.35 -16.58 11.88
N ARG A 356 3.53 -16.23 13.15
CA ARG A 356 2.46 -16.08 14.14
C ARG A 356 2.37 -14.63 14.55
N ARG A 357 1.15 -14.09 14.56
CA ARG A 357 0.86 -12.76 15.09
C ARG A 357 0.00 -12.88 16.32
N GLU A 358 0.35 -12.15 17.37
CA GLU A 358 -0.40 -12.05 18.62
C GLU A 358 -0.94 -10.63 18.77
N GLY A 359 -2.20 -10.50 19.19
CA GLY A 359 -2.84 -9.20 19.37
C GLY A 359 -3.23 -8.49 18.07
N THR A 360 -3.26 -9.19 16.94
CA THR A 360 -3.67 -8.60 15.65
C THR A 360 -5.17 -8.31 15.64
N ALA A 361 -5.58 -7.30 14.84
CA ALA A 361 -6.98 -6.98 14.67
C ALA A 361 -7.71 -8.14 13.96
N LEU A 362 -8.84 -8.55 14.53
CA LEU A 362 -9.82 -9.43 13.92
C LEU A 362 -11.01 -8.59 13.44
N ALA A 363 -11.98 -9.23 12.80
CA ALA A 363 -13.19 -8.53 12.41
C ALA A 363 -13.87 -7.87 13.65
N SER A 364 -14.19 -6.58 13.53
CA SER A 364 -14.90 -5.85 14.57
C SER A 364 -16.33 -6.41 14.74
N ASN A 365 -16.81 -6.49 15.97
CA ASN A 365 -18.22 -6.76 16.27
C ASN A 365 -19.10 -5.50 16.21
N GLY A 366 -18.59 -4.39 15.69
CA GLY A 366 -19.30 -3.12 15.54
C GLY A 366 -19.10 -2.13 16.69
N THR A 367 -18.72 -2.56 17.89
CA THR A 367 -18.62 -1.70 19.09
C THR A 367 -17.20 -1.57 19.65
N GLY A 368 -16.25 -2.35 19.13
CA GLY A 368 -14.88 -2.33 19.60
C GLY A 368 -13.93 -3.10 18.69
N LEU A 369 -12.65 -2.91 18.91
CA LEU A 369 -11.60 -3.63 18.22
C LEU A 369 -11.39 -5.00 18.88
N ALA A 370 -11.80 -6.08 18.20
CA ALA A 370 -11.46 -7.42 18.62
C ALA A 370 -10.01 -7.76 18.23
N LYS A 371 -9.23 -8.27 19.18
CA LYS A 371 -7.85 -8.71 18.95
C LYS A 371 -7.73 -10.22 19.14
N GLY A 372 -6.85 -10.87 18.40
CA GLY A 372 -6.60 -12.29 18.52
C GLY A 372 -5.26 -12.70 17.95
N ASN A 373 -5.04 -14.01 17.92
CA ASN A 373 -3.79 -14.61 17.41
C ASN A 373 -4.06 -15.31 16.09
N THR A 374 -3.14 -15.14 15.14
CA THR A 374 -3.27 -15.70 13.78
C THR A 374 -1.97 -16.38 13.37
N TRP A 375 -2.08 -17.38 12.51
CA TRP A 375 -0.97 -18.03 11.81
C TRP A 375 -1.05 -17.74 10.32
N HIS A 376 0.11 -17.53 9.70
CA HIS A 376 0.24 -17.20 8.29
C HIS A 376 1.38 -18.02 7.67
N ALA A 377 1.16 -18.54 6.47
CA ALA A 377 2.14 -19.27 5.69
C ALA A 377 2.00 -18.90 4.19
#